data_64e0e5aa68a02251f70b5bd56071a845
#
_entry.id   64e0e5aa68a02251f70b5bd56071a845
#
_cell.length_a   1.000
_cell.length_b   1.000
_cell.length_c   1.000
_cell.angle_alpha   90.00
_cell.angle_beta   90.00
_cell.angle_gamma   90.00
#
_symmetry.space_group_name_H-M   'P 1'
#
loop_
_entity.id
_entity.type
_entity.pdbx_description
1 polymer ?
#
loop_
_entity_poly.entity_id
_entity_poly.type
_entity_poly.pdbx_seq_one_letter_code
_entity_poly.pdbx_strand_id
1 'polypeptide(L)'
;MSEEEFDAVIDTNLKGAFNCIKHVSRQMLKQKSGRIINISSVSGVMGNAGQANYCASKAGVIGLTKSVAREIGSRGITVNAIAPGFIDTEMTAVLPDDVKKAMIPLKRFGTTEDVAQAAVFLASDRAAYITGQVLCVDGGMAM
;
A
#
# COMPACT_ATOMS: atom_id res chain seq x y z
N MET A 1 21.55 -10.27 3.25
CA MET A 1 20.86 -9.14 3.93
C MET A 1 21.34 -9.11 5.36
N SER A 2 21.91 -8.00 5.78
CA SER A 2 22.31 -7.78 7.17
C SER A 2 21.12 -7.31 8.02
N GLU A 3 21.30 -7.27 9.35
CA GLU A 3 20.27 -6.74 10.28
C GLU A 3 20.05 -5.25 10.03
N GLU A 4 21.11 -4.50 9.78
CA GLU A 4 21.06 -3.07 9.48
C GLU A 4 20.27 -2.78 8.18
N GLU A 5 20.48 -3.60 7.14
CA GLU A 5 19.72 -3.50 5.89
C GLU A 5 18.22 -3.82 6.10
N PHE A 6 17.93 -4.76 6.97
CA PHE A 6 16.55 -5.10 7.34
C PHE A 6 15.90 -3.94 8.09
N ASP A 7 16.55 -3.46 9.14
CA ASP A 7 16.04 -2.39 10.00
C ASP A 7 15.82 -1.08 9.25
N ALA A 8 16.73 -0.69 8.37
CA ALA A 8 16.61 0.52 7.57
C ALA A 8 15.32 0.54 6.73
N VAL A 9 14.92 -0.60 6.15
CA VAL A 9 13.69 -0.71 5.36
C VAL A 9 12.45 -0.72 6.25
N ILE A 10 12.49 -1.43 7.39
CA ILE A 10 11.40 -1.43 8.37
C ILE A 10 11.17 -0.03 8.93
N ASP A 11 12.23 0.66 9.32
CA ASP A 11 12.15 2.01 9.89
C ASP A 11 11.59 3.00 8.87
N THR A 12 12.02 2.95 7.63
CA THR A 12 11.54 3.84 6.59
C THR A 12 10.09 3.54 6.21
N ASN A 13 9.78 2.30 5.84
CA ASN A 13 8.51 1.96 5.22
C ASN A 13 7.38 1.76 6.24
N LEU A 14 7.65 1.03 7.33
CA LEU A 14 6.62 0.66 8.31
C LEU A 14 6.54 1.68 9.46
N LYS A 15 7.65 1.97 10.11
CA LYS A 15 7.68 2.95 11.20
C LYS A 15 7.38 4.35 10.69
N GLY A 16 7.83 4.70 9.47
CA GLY A 16 7.48 5.95 8.81
C GLY A 16 5.96 6.10 8.64
N ALA A 17 5.29 5.07 8.10
CA ALA A 17 3.83 5.06 7.96
C ALA A 17 3.12 5.18 9.32
N PHE A 18 3.57 4.43 10.33
CA PHE A 18 3.05 4.53 11.69
C PHE A 18 3.17 5.95 12.26
N ASN A 19 4.32 6.59 12.10
CA ASN A 19 4.55 7.95 12.59
C ASN A 19 3.61 8.96 11.91
N CYS A 20 3.43 8.87 10.59
CA CYS A 20 2.48 9.72 9.87
C CYS A 20 1.05 9.54 10.41
N ILE A 21 0.59 8.30 10.52
CA ILE A 21 -0.74 7.98 11.05
C ILE A 21 -0.91 8.52 12.47
N LYS A 22 0.04 8.28 13.35
CA LYS A 22 0.03 8.78 14.75
C LYS A 22 -0.18 10.29 14.82
N HIS A 23 0.51 11.05 13.97
CA HIS A 23 0.41 12.50 13.99
C HIS A 23 -0.90 13.03 13.41
N VAL A 24 -1.38 12.46 12.28
CA VAL A 24 -2.60 12.95 11.64
C VAL A 24 -3.87 12.48 12.34
N SER A 25 -3.85 11.31 13.00
CA SER A 25 -5.03 10.73 13.67
C SER A 25 -5.63 11.67 14.72
N ARG A 26 -4.80 12.35 15.50
CA ARG A 26 -5.28 13.29 16.53
C ARG A 26 -6.15 14.41 15.93
N GLN A 27 -5.74 14.94 14.78
CA GLN A 27 -6.49 15.99 14.10
C GLN A 27 -7.76 15.44 13.47
N MET A 28 -7.67 14.29 12.79
CA MET A 28 -8.82 13.63 12.16
C MET A 28 -9.89 13.23 13.18
N LEU A 29 -9.48 12.73 14.36
CA LEU A 29 -10.38 12.40 15.46
C LEU A 29 -11.17 13.61 15.96
N LYS A 30 -10.53 14.79 16.04
CA LYS A 30 -11.20 16.05 16.39
C LYS A 30 -12.18 16.49 15.32
N GLN A 31 -11.81 16.36 14.06
CA GLN A 31 -12.63 16.71 12.90
C GLN A 31 -13.79 15.75 12.69
N LYS A 32 -13.71 14.52 13.24
CA LYS A 32 -14.64 13.41 12.98
C LYS A 32 -14.77 13.11 11.48
N SER A 33 -13.67 13.26 10.76
CA SER A 33 -13.58 13.03 9.31
C SER A 33 -12.12 12.86 8.92
N GLY A 34 -11.85 11.94 7.99
CA GLY A 34 -10.53 11.72 7.44
C GLY A 34 -10.47 10.54 6.50
N ARG A 35 -9.45 10.53 5.66
CA ARG A 35 -9.13 9.45 4.73
C ARG A 35 -7.63 9.18 4.82
N ILE A 36 -7.26 7.98 5.22
CA ILE A 36 -5.87 7.52 5.27
C ILE A 36 -5.70 6.44 4.21
N ILE A 37 -4.75 6.64 3.32
CA ILE A 37 -4.45 5.71 2.24
C ILE A 37 -2.97 5.38 2.33
N ASN A 38 -2.67 4.17 2.75
CA ASN A 38 -1.30 3.68 2.84
C ASN A 38 -0.89 3.01 1.52
N ILE A 39 0.33 3.22 1.08
CA ILE A 39 0.87 2.55 -0.11
C ILE A 39 1.68 1.33 0.33
N SER A 40 1.09 0.16 0.12
CA SER A 40 1.73 -1.13 0.29
C SER A 40 2.40 -1.60 -1.02
N SER A 41 2.35 -2.87 -1.32
CA SER A 41 2.83 -3.49 -2.56
C SER A 41 2.25 -4.89 -2.69
N VAL A 42 2.12 -5.41 -3.90
CA VAL A 42 1.86 -6.84 -4.12
C VAL A 42 2.91 -7.71 -3.45
N SER A 43 4.16 -7.26 -3.34
CA SER A 43 5.21 -7.97 -2.59
C SER A 43 4.87 -8.11 -1.10
N GLY A 44 4.10 -7.19 -0.52
CA GLY A 44 3.58 -7.32 0.84
C GLY A 44 2.39 -8.29 0.96
N VAL A 45 1.73 -8.60 -0.14
CA VAL A 45 0.61 -9.55 -0.22
C VAL A 45 1.12 -10.97 -0.48
N MET A 46 1.99 -11.14 -1.47
CA MET A 46 2.42 -12.44 -2.00
C MET A 46 3.79 -12.88 -1.47
N GLY A 47 4.63 -11.96 -1.02
CA GLY A 47 6.06 -12.18 -0.85
C GLY A 47 6.83 -12.05 -2.17
N ASN A 48 8.15 -11.86 -2.06
CA ASN A 48 9.06 -11.88 -3.20
C ASN A 48 10.44 -12.35 -2.74
N ALA A 49 11.00 -13.35 -3.41
CA ALA A 49 12.31 -13.89 -3.08
C ALA A 49 13.40 -12.80 -3.13
N GLY A 50 14.29 -12.77 -2.14
CA GLY A 50 15.36 -11.78 -2.02
C GLY A 50 14.94 -10.41 -1.44
N GLN A 51 13.67 -10.20 -1.13
CA GLN A 51 13.13 -8.94 -0.62
C GLN A 51 12.43 -9.09 0.75
N ALA A 52 12.97 -9.92 1.64
CA ALA A 52 12.33 -10.22 2.92
C ALA A 52 12.03 -8.96 3.76
N ASN A 53 12.97 -8.00 3.82
CA ASN A 53 12.77 -6.71 4.51
C ASN A 53 11.65 -5.87 3.88
N TYR A 54 11.66 -5.73 2.57
CA TYR A 54 10.64 -4.97 1.85
C TYR A 54 9.26 -5.63 1.99
N CYS A 55 9.16 -6.94 1.75
CA CYS A 55 7.92 -7.70 1.90
C CYS A 55 7.37 -7.59 3.33
N ALA A 56 8.22 -7.78 4.35
CA ALA A 56 7.84 -7.63 5.75
C ALA A 56 7.32 -6.22 6.05
N SER A 57 8.02 -5.18 5.57
CA SER A 57 7.60 -3.80 5.77
C SER A 57 6.24 -3.52 5.14
N LYS A 58 6.01 -3.98 3.91
CA LYS A 58 4.76 -3.74 3.16
C LYS A 58 3.59 -4.60 3.69
N ALA A 59 3.87 -5.82 4.15
CA ALA A 59 2.89 -6.63 4.89
C ALA A 59 2.53 -6.00 6.24
N GLY A 60 3.52 -5.44 6.95
CA GLY A 60 3.30 -4.67 8.18
C GLY A 60 2.38 -3.47 7.97
N VAL A 61 2.54 -2.74 6.86
CA VAL A 61 1.64 -1.63 6.48
C VAL A 61 0.20 -2.12 6.28
N ILE A 62 -0.01 -3.31 5.74
CA ILE A 62 -1.35 -3.93 5.61
C ILE A 62 -1.95 -4.19 7.00
N GLY A 63 -1.18 -4.81 7.90
CA GLY A 63 -1.61 -5.05 9.29
C GLY A 63 -1.93 -3.76 10.03
N LEU A 64 -1.06 -2.75 9.91
CA LEU A 64 -1.23 -1.42 10.47
C LEU A 64 -2.52 -0.76 9.95
N THR A 65 -2.78 -0.82 8.65
CA THR A 65 -4.00 -0.31 8.00
C THR A 65 -5.26 -0.91 8.64
N LYS A 66 -5.30 -2.22 8.77
CA LYS A 66 -6.47 -2.94 9.32
C LYS A 66 -6.69 -2.63 10.81
N SER A 67 -5.62 -2.54 11.58
CA SER A 67 -5.68 -2.21 13.01
C SER A 67 -6.23 -0.79 13.22
N VAL A 68 -5.63 0.19 12.56
CA VAL A 68 -6.04 1.59 12.69
C VAL A 68 -7.47 1.81 12.18
N ALA A 69 -7.86 1.13 11.10
CA ALA A 69 -9.25 1.19 10.61
C ALA A 69 -10.28 0.77 11.67
N ARG A 70 -9.96 -0.26 12.46
CA ARG A 70 -10.83 -0.71 13.57
C ARG A 70 -10.85 0.30 14.73
N GLU A 71 -9.72 0.92 15.03
CA GLU A 71 -9.59 1.85 16.15
C GLU A 71 -10.35 3.17 15.94
N ILE A 72 -10.28 3.74 14.73
CA ILE A 72 -10.79 5.10 14.48
C ILE A 72 -12.00 5.17 13.54
N GLY A 73 -12.48 4.02 13.03
CA GLY A 73 -13.60 3.97 12.09
C GLY A 73 -14.90 4.57 12.64
N SER A 74 -15.19 4.40 13.94
CA SER A 74 -16.37 4.98 14.60
C SER A 74 -16.39 6.52 14.58
N ARG A 75 -15.31 7.15 14.16
CA ARG A 75 -15.18 8.62 14.08
C ARG A 75 -15.30 9.15 12.65
N GLY A 76 -15.84 8.36 11.72
CA GLY A 76 -16.01 8.76 10.32
C GLY A 76 -14.69 8.83 9.53
N ILE A 77 -13.67 8.10 10.01
CA ILE A 77 -12.35 8.05 9.37
C ILE A 77 -12.19 6.69 8.69
N THR A 78 -11.84 6.68 7.40
CA THR A 78 -11.51 5.44 6.70
C THR A 78 -9.99 5.29 6.56
N VAL A 79 -9.52 4.05 6.66
CA VAL A 79 -8.10 3.71 6.54
C VAL A 79 -7.98 2.52 5.61
N ASN A 80 -7.37 2.70 4.45
CA ASN A 80 -7.21 1.67 3.44
C ASN A 80 -5.76 1.59 2.95
N ALA A 81 -5.40 0.53 2.28
CA ALA A 81 -4.13 0.39 1.60
C ALA A 81 -4.34 0.17 0.11
N ILE A 82 -3.40 0.66 -0.70
CA ILE A 82 -3.24 0.29 -2.10
C ILE A 82 -2.00 -0.58 -2.19
N ALA A 83 -2.09 -1.68 -2.92
CA ALA A 83 -0.99 -2.59 -3.21
C ALA A 83 -0.71 -2.57 -4.72
N PRO A 84 0.16 -1.67 -5.21
CA PRO A 84 0.56 -1.65 -6.61
C PRO A 84 1.34 -2.91 -6.98
N GLY A 85 1.13 -3.38 -8.22
CA GLY A 85 1.96 -4.37 -8.87
C GLY A 85 3.17 -3.73 -9.55
N PHE A 86 3.55 -4.28 -10.72
CA PHE A 86 4.57 -3.66 -11.55
C PHE A 86 4.00 -2.43 -12.26
N ILE A 87 4.53 -1.28 -11.89
CA ILE A 87 4.17 0.02 -12.45
C ILE A 87 5.32 0.49 -13.33
N ASP A 88 4.99 1.00 -14.51
CA ASP A 88 5.99 1.55 -15.45
C ASP A 88 6.59 2.83 -14.88
N THR A 89 7.81 2.70 -14.39
CA THR A 89 8.62 3.76 -13.78
C THR A 89 10.09 3.50 -14.09
N GLU A 90 10.95 4.49 -13.89
CA GLU A 90 12.40 4.34 -14.03
C GLU A 90 12.96 3.16 -13.21
N MET A 91 12.38 2.89 -12.03
CA MET A 91 12.80 1.77 -11.17
C MET A 91 12.48 0.39 -11.77
N THR A 92 11.46 0.28 -12.61
CA THR A 92 11.03 -0.98 -13.22
C THR A 92 11.57 -1.20 -14.63
N ALA A 93 12.18 -0.19 -15.23
CA ALA A 93 12.74 -0.23 -16.58
C ALA A 93 13.84 -1.31 -16.77
N VAL A 94 14.48 -1.73 -15.67
CA VAL A 94 15.61 -2.68 -15.70
C VAL A 94 15.19 -4.15 -15.93
N LEU A 95 13.90 -4.49 -15.80
CA LEU A 95 13.44 -5.87 -15.93
C LEU A 95 13.01 -6.18 -17.38
N PRO A 96 13.33 -7.35 -17.94
CA PRO A 96 12.86 -7.73 -19.28
C PRO A 96 11.33 -7.75 -19.36
N ASP A 97 10.79 -7.10 -20.37
CA ASP A 97 9.33 -6.93 -20.55
C ASP A 97 8.57 -8.25 -20.62
N ASP A 98 9.16 -9.27 -21.26
CA ASP A 98 8.51 -10.58 -21.42
C ASP A 98 8.32 -11.31 -20.10
N VAL A 99 9.30 -11.21 -19.19
CA VAL A 99 9.23 -11.84 -17.86
C VAL A 99 8.13 -11.18 -17.02
N LYS A 100 8.05 -9.86 -17.07
CA LYS A 100 7.07 -9.09 -16.34
C LYS A 100 5.65 -9.37 -16.83
N LYS A 101 5.44 -9.32 -18.16
CA LYS A 101 4.14 -9.57 -18.79
C LYS A 101 3.65 -11.00 -18.60
N ALA A 102 4.56 -11.98 -18.45
CA ALA A 102 4.19 -13.36 -18.17
C ALA A 102 3.47 -13.51 -16.82
N MET A 103 3.85 -12.72 -15.80
CA MET A 103 3.29 -12.75 -14.44
C MET A 103 2.00 -11.95 -14.29
N ILE A 104 1.66 -11.07 -15.25
CA ILE A 104 0.51 -10.17 -15.15
C ILE A 104 -0.61 -10.68 -16.06
N PRO A 105 -1.77 -11.07 -15.52
CA PRO A 105 -2.92 -11.51 -16.33
C PRO A 105 -3.34 -10.50 -17.41
N LEU A 106 -3.34 -9.18 -17.10
CA LEU A 106 -3.65 -8.14 -18.08
C LEU A 106 -2.54 -7.89 -19.12
N LYS A 107 -1.39 -8.59 -19.04
CA LYS A 107 -0.27 -8.55 -20.00
C LYS A 107 0.31 -7.16 -20.28
N ARG A 108 0.10 -6.22 -19.38
CA ARG A 108 0.72 -4.89 -19.40
C ARG A 108 1.15 -4.46 -18.00
N PHE A 109 2.10 -3.54 -17.94
CA PHE A 109 2.38 -2.85 -16.69
C PHE A 109 1.25 -1.89 -16.36
N GLY A 110 1.05 -1.65 -15.06
CA GLY A 110 0.27 -0.51 -14.61
C GLY A 110 1.00 0.80 -14.87
N THR A 111 0.26 1.88 -14.93
CA THR A 111 0.79 3.23 -14.99
C THR A 111 0.67 3.90 -13.61
N THR A 112 1.41 4.99 -13.41
CA THR A 112 1.23 5.83 -12.21
C THR A 112 -0.20 6.34 -12.11
N GLU A 113 -0.85 6.60 -13.24
CA GLU A 113 -2.26 7.02 -13.31
C GLU A 113 -3.21 5.91 -12.82
N ASP A 114 -2.97 4.64 -13.16
CA ASP A 114 -3.78 3.51 -12.65
C ASP A 114 -3.81 3.51 -11.12
N VAL A 115 -2.67 3.79 -10.46
CA VAL A 115 -2.57 3.87 -8.99
C VAL A 115 -3.20 5.15 -8.44
N ALA A 116 -2.99 6.28 -9.12
CA ALA A 116 -3.52 7.58 -8.70
C ALA A 116 -5.06 7.59 -8.71
N GLN A 117 -5.70 6.99 -9.71
CA GLN A 117 -7.16 6.88 -9.79
C GLN A 117 -7.75 6.05 -8.63
N ALA A 118 -7.08 4.98 -8.25
CA ALA A 118 -7.46 4.20 -7.06
C ALA A 118 -7.36 5.03 -5.77
N ALA A 119 -6.30 5.84 -5.64
CA ALA A 119 -6.12 6.74 -4.50
C ALA A 119 -7.20 7.82 -4.46
N VAL A 120 -7.50 8.46 -5.59
CA VAL A 120 -8.57 9.46 -5.71
C VAL A 120 -9.92 8.87 -5.33
N PHE A 121 -10.24 7.66 -5.80
CA PHE A 121 -11.46 6.96 -5.42
C PHE A 121 -11.55 6.73 -3.91
N LEU A 122 -10.52 6.16 -3.29
CA LEU A 122 -10.50 5.89 -1.85
C LEU A 122 -10.50 7.15 -1.00
N ALA A 123 -9.99 8.27 -1.53
CA ALA A 123 -10.01 9.58 -0.85
C ALA A 123 -11.38 10.26 -0.92
N SER A 124 -12.24 9.87 -1.84
CA SER A 124 -13.53 10.50 -2.10
C SER A 124 -14.64 9.99 -1.17
N ASP A 125 -15.76 10.71 -1.12
CA ASP A 125 -16.97 10.30 -0.41
C ASP A 125 -17.64 9.06 -1.02
N ARG A 126 -17.32 8.71 -2.27
CA ARG A 126 -17.79 7.49 -2.93
C ARG A 126 -17.26 6.22 -2.24
N ALA A 127 -16.14 6.32 -1.52
CA ALA A 127 -15.55 5.25 -0.73
C ALA A 127 -15.87 5.36 0.78
N ALA A 128 -16.87 6.13 1.18
CA ALA A 128 -17.17 6.40 2.59
C ALA A 128 -17.49 5.16 3.43
N TYR A 129 -17.91 4.05 2.81
CA TYR A 129 -18.19 2.77 3.49
C TYR A 129 -17.11 1.72 3.27
N ILE A 130 -15.92 2.13 2.76
CA ILE A 130 -14.77 1.26 2.52
C ILE A 130 -13.69 1.60 3.53
N THR A 131 -13.38 0.66 4.43
CA THR A 131 -12.29 0.81 5.41
C THR A 131 -11.65 -0.53 5.74
N GLY A 132 -10.37 -0.53 6.09
CA GLY A 132 -9.59 -1.74 6.40
C GLY A 132 -9.26 -2.60 5.17
N GLN A 133 -9.49 -2.10 3.96
CA GLN A 133 -9.29 -2.86 2.74
C GLN A 133 -7.89 -2.66 2.15
N VAL A 134 -7.45 -3.68 1.41
CA VAL A 134 -6.24 -3.63 0.58
C VAL A 134 -6.69 -3.75 -0.86
N LEU A 135 -6.55 -2.67 -1.62
CA LEU A 135 -6.89 -2.64 -3.04
C LEU A 135 -5.64 -2.92 -3.86
N CYS A 136 -5.57 -4.10 -4.46
CA CYS A 136 -4.51 -4.43 -5.41
C CYS A 136 -4.75 -3.69 -6.73
N VAL A 137 -3.72 -2.99 -7.22
CA VAL A 137 -3.69 -2.32 -8.53
C VAL A 137 -2.51 -2.94 -9.29
N ASP A 138 -2.70 -4.15 -9.78
CA ASP A 138 -1.61 -5.06 -10.15
C ASP A 138 -1.86 -5.86 -11.45
N GLY A 139 -2.95 -5.60 -12.13
CA GLY A 139 -3.32 -6.35 -13.34
C GLY A 139 -3.63 -7.83 -13.09
N GLY A 140 -3.95 -8.20 -11.84
CA GLY A 140 -4.33 -9.55 -11.43
C GLY A 140 -3.15 -10.42 -10.94
N MET A 141 -1.98 -9.83 -10.61
CA MET A 141 -0.81 -10.59 -10.14
C MET A 141 -1.08 -11.32 -8.81
N ALA A 142 -1.78 -10.68 -7.89
CA ALA A 142 -1.99 -11.17 -6.53
C ALA A 142 -3.36 -11.86 -6.35
N MET A 143 -3.80 -12.59 -7.36
CA MET A 143 -5.00 -13.42 -7.28
C MET A 143 -4.69 -14.77 -6.62
#